data_f840cc0c5c136288a59ae8c5f4f3fd3b
#
_entry.id   f840cc0c5c136288a59ae8c5f4f3fd3b
#
_cell.length_a   1.000
_cell.length_b   1.000
_cell.length_c   1.000
_cell.angle_alpha   90.00
_cell.angle_beta   90.00
_cell.angle_gamma   90.00
#
_symmetry.space_group_name_H-M   'P 1'
#
loop_
_entity.id
_entity.type
_entity.pdbx_description
1 polymer ?
#
loop_
_entity_poly.entity_id
_entity_poly.type
_entity_poly.pdbx_seq_one_letter_code
_entity_poly.pdbx_strand_id
1 'polypeptide(L)'
;MANAAHANTVYGFWQGSGGQSPSSPGNRVFLLDAQTSSNPVTFTLTSSADAWLYLLDANGTILAQDNNGGGGTNSRLVVTLAPGSYQLVAATALSGQSAEFTLASDSGVLRHPKALEVRPTSRFSWIYDDHGTGATNDIAVWRPDLSQTPGFFSLGDVAMPNRGQAPATTFVVRGEGDLLARPSNYNWIWDDSGSGGTHDVSFWEPVAPAGYTCLGHVAVLGYSKPSTDLIRCVRSEYVLPANPAWVWDDRGSGADDDIGVWQAAARDHRGLPASTFVSRPSHGDTGGNRYWVLNKSATSNAELRGLPVDAQTVAAFAPRVWLHPDEAYFPSSTQFHLANVHEENGHLVTNQALGCDSCTDPQFLDGQRPNQTPVPVYAQVITRTQGGLPTNVTDVLYWNFYPYNNGKRVCIGWYSPWGCVGGYSTFGNHVGDWEHLTVRFIDGRPAQVYLSQHANGQTFTFGDKAVFLSGWHPEVFSANGSHGLYPDAARHIYETIFNGDFLADDTGAGLAWDTWSNVVIIPWQPAGTYTGSLAWMNLTAYWGNPESGCDNPTGYCVNSGGPSPLRNRSVYQPDYMTLE
;
A
#
# COMPACT_ATOMS: atom_id res chain seq x y z
N MET A 1 11.82 1.25 -24.77
CA MET A 1 10.64 0.35 -24.94
C MET A 1 10.06 0.14 -23.56
N ALA A 2 9.24 1.06 -23.16
CA ALA A 2 8.58 1.00 -21.85
C ALA A 2 7.09 1.13 -22.07
N ASN A 3 6.31 0.48 -21.24
CA ASN A 3 4.87 0.61 -21.07
C ASN A 3 3.97 -0.38 -21.78
N ALA A 4 4.14 -1.66 -21.50
CA ALA A 4 3.09 -2.62 -21.82
C ALA A 4 2.34 -3.17 -20.60
N ALA A 5 2.78 -2.90 -19.37
CA ALA A 5 2.27 -3.63 -18.19
C ALA A 5 1.03 -3.01 -17.52
N HIS A 6 0.65 -1.75 -17.78
CA HIS A 6 -0.41 -1.09 -17.02
C HIS A 6 -1.80 -1.08 -17.65
N ALA A 7 -2.00 -1.67 -18.81
CA ALA A 7 -3.14 -1.29 -19.59
C ALA A 7 -4.01 -2.43 -20.12
N ASN A 8 -3.71 -3.66 -19.78
CA ASN A 8 -4.50 -4.80 -20.26
C ASN A 8 -5.72 -5.13 -19.40
N THR A 9 -5.88 -4.47 -18.24
CA THR A 9 -7.00 -4.72 -17.34
C THR A 9 -7.53 -3.41 -16.76
N VAL A 10 -8.84 -3.19 -16.88
CA VAL A 10 -9.57 -2.09 -16.27
C VAL A 10 -10.70 -2.64 -15.40
N TYR A 11 -11.10 -1.87 -14.40
CA TYR A 11 -12.12 -2.23 -13.44
C TYR A 11 -13.28 -1.25 -13.50
N GLY A 12 -14.44 -1.67 -13.07
CA GLY A 12 -15.60 -0.81 -12.98
C GLY A 12 -16.69 -1.36 -12.07
N PHE A 13 -17.71 -0.54 -11.90
CA PHE A 13 -18.90 -0.86 -11.12
C PHE A 13 -20.15 -0.37 -11.85
N TRP A 14 -21.14 -1.22 -11.99
CA TRP A 14 -22.49 -0.85 -12.43
C TRP A 14 -23.33 -0.47 -11.23
N GLN A 15 -23.97 0.68 -11.29
CA GLN A 15 -24.80 1.23 -10.19
C GLN A 15 -26.31 1.07 -10.45
N GLY A 16 -26.73 -0.02 -11.05
CA GLY A 16 -28.14 -0.30 -11.31
C GLY A 16 -28.76 0.43 -12.51
N SER A 17 -27.98 1.16 -13.29
CA SER A 17 -28.42 1.91 -14.48
C SER A 17 -27.96 1.31 -15.81
N GLY A 18 -27.22 0.19 -15.78
CA GLY A 18 -26.78 -0.54 -16.95
C GLY A 18 -27.92 -1.26 -17.68
N GLY A 19 -27.67 -1.73 -18.89
CA GLY A 19 -28.62 -2.49 -19.68
C GLY A 19 -28.05 -3.00 -21.00
N GLN A 20 -28.80 -3.80 -21.71
CA GLN A 20 -28.38 -4.52 -22.94
C GLN A 20 -27.94 -3.61 -24.08
N SER A 21 -28.51 -2.40 -24.23
CA SER A 21 -28.05 -1.49 -25.28
C SER A 21 -26.67 -0.93 -24.95
N PRO A 22 -25.70 -0.92 -25.88
CA PRO A 22 -24.40 -0.31 -25.63
C PRO A 22 -24.50 1.17 -25.24
N SER A 23 -25.57 1.86 -25.62
CA SER A 23 -25.84 3.25 -25.28
C SER A 23 -26.56 3.47 -23.95
N SER A 24 -26.84 2.39 -23.18
CA SER A 24 -27.49 2.53 -21.86
C SER A 24 -26.62 3.37 -20.91
N PRO A 25 -27.20 4.37 -20.21
CA PRO A 25 -26.41 5.36 -19.46
C PRO A 25 -25.53 4.78 -18.35
N GLY A 26 -25.88 3.62 -17.82
CA GLY A 26 -25.11 2.96 -16.75
C GLY A 26 -24.00 2.03 -17.24
N ASN A 27 -23.91 1.79 -18.56
CA ASN A 27 -22.82 1.01 -19.11
C ASN A 27 -21.50 1.78 -19.03
N ARG A 28 -20.40 1.04 -19.01
CA ARG A 28 -19.05 1.62 -18.89
C ARG A 28 -18.30 1.50 -20.19
N VAL A 29 -17.79 2.63 -20.69
CA VAL A 29 -17.06 2.71 -21.95
C VAL A 29 -15.57 2.81 -21.65
N PHE A 30 -14.78 2.00 -22.35
CA PHE A 30 -13.32 2.02 -22.30
C PHE A 30 -12.77 2.23 -23.71
N LEU A 31 -11.64 2.94 -23.81
CA LEU A 31 -10.93 3.11 -25.06
C LEU A 31 -9.86 2.04 -25.21
N LEU A 32 -9.70 1.56 -26.43
CA LEU A 32 -8.64 0.63 -26.82
C LEU A 32 -7.87 1.24 -27.98
N ASP A 33 -6.56 1.40 -27.81
CA ASP A 33 -5.65 1.76 -28.88
C ASP A 33 -4.96 0.46 -29.36
N ALA A 34 -5.50 -0.12 -30.45
CA ALA A 34 -4.96 -1.33 -31.04
C ALA A 34 -3.71 -1.01 -31.88
N GLN A 35 -2.61 -1.70 -31.57
CA GLN A 35 -1.40 -1.70 -32.37
C GLN A 35 -1.52 -2.71 -33.52
N THR A 36 -0.61 -2.68 -34.49
CA THR A 36 -0.56 -3.71 -35.54
C THR A 36 -0.44 -5.10 -34.94
N SER A 37 -1.47 -5.92 -35.11
CA SER A 37 -1.44 -7.33 -34.74
C SER A 37 -2.06 -8.15 -35.87
N SER A 38 -1.32 -9.14 -36.38
CA SER A 38 -1.86 -10.16 -37.24
C SER A 38 -2.59 -11.25 -36.42
N ASN A 39 -2.47 -11.22 -35.11
CA ASN A 39 -3.06 -12.20 -34.19
C ASN A 39 -4.39 -11.70 -33.65
N PRO A 40 -5.35 -12.58 -33.40
CA PRO A 40 -6.58 -12.24 -32.70
C PRO A 40 -6.29 -11.68 -31.30
N VAL A 41 -7.07 -10.68 -30.90
CA VAL A 41 -7.07 -10.10 -29.54
C VAL A 41 -8.27 -10.68 -28.79
N THR A 42 -8.03 -11.12 -27.56
CA THR A 42 -9.06 -11.63 -26.66
C THR A 42 -9.44 -10.57 -25.62
N PHE A 43 -10.71 -10.27 -25.51
CA PHE A 43 -11.27 -9.46 -24.43
C PHE A 43 -12.13 -10.34 -23.54
N THR A 44 -11.97 -10.22 -22.22
CA THR A 44 -12.75 -10.98 -21.24
C THR A 44 -13.35 -10.02 -20.22
N LEU A 45 -14.68 -10.05 -20.07
CA LEU A 45 -15.43 -9.29 -19.08
C LEU A 45 -15.98 -10.25 -18.04
N THR A 46 -15.54 -10.12 -16.79
CA THR A 46 -15.92 -10.98 -15.66
C THR A 46 -16.65 -10.19 -14.61
N SER A 47 -17.73 -10.75 -14.07
CA SER A 47 -18.55 -10.15 -13.00
C SER A 47 -19.41 -11.20 -12.30
N SER A 48 -19.92 -10.88 -11.11
CA SER A 48 -20.99 -11.63 -10.46
C SER A 48 -22.38 -11.36 -11.09
N ALA A 49 -22.50 -10.25 -11.83
CA ALA A 49 -23.71 -9.97 -12.64
C ALA A 49 -23.57 -10.58 -14.03
N ASP A 50 -24.72 -10.73 -14.71
CA ASP A 50 -24.78 -11.20 -16.11
C ASP A 50 -24.22 -10.10 -17.03
N ALA A 51 -23.01 -10.33 -17.55
CA ALA A 51 -22.20 -9.35 -18.27
C ALA A 51 -22.42 -9.42 -19.77
N TRP A 52 -22.43 -8.29 -20.44
CA TRP A 52 -22.46 -8.17 -21.89
C TRP A 52 -21.33 -7.26 -22.38
N LEU A 53 -20.56 -7.73 -23.35
CA LEU A 53 -19.43 -7.00 -23.90
C LEU A 53 -19.67 -6.61 -25.36
N TYR A 54 -19.48 -5.34 -25.68
CA TYR A 54 -19.51 -4.83 -27.04
C TYR A 54 -18.14 -4.27 -27.43
N LEU A 55 -17.76 -4.49 -28.68
CA LEU A 55 -16.67 -3.81 -29.36
C LEU A 55 -17.24 -2.90 -30.45
N LEU A 56 -16.92 -1.62 -30.40
CA LEU A 56 -17.34 -0.62 -31.37
C LEU A 56 -16.13 0.03 -32.05
N ASP A 57 -16.33 0.49 -33.28
CA ASP A 57 -15.37 1.37 -33.95
C ASP A 57 -15.39 2.79 -33.35
N ALA A 58 -14.54 3.67 -33.86
CA ALA A 58 -14.48 5.07 -33.44
C ALA A 58 -15.77 5.86 -33.70
N ASN A 59 -16.63 5.38 -34.59
CA ASN A 59 -17.93 6.00 -34.93
C ASN A 59 -19.10 5.45 -34.11
N GLY A 60 -18.83 4.47 -33.23
CA GLY A 60 -19.86 3.82 -32.41
C GLY A 60 -20.60 2.67 -33.10
N THR A 61 -20.08 2.17 -34.25
CA THR A 61 -20.66 1.00 -34.93
C THR A 61 -20.22 -0.28 -34.20
N ILE A 62 -21.16 -1.16 -33.90
CA ILE A 62 -20.89 -2.46 -33.28
C ILE A 62 -20.14 -3.35 -34.26
N LEU A 63 -18.90 -3.72 -33.94
CA LEU A 63 -18.08 -4.66 -34.70
C LEU A 63 -18.22 -6.10 -34.18
N ALA A 64 -18.37 -6.27 -32.89
CA ALA A 64 -18.57 -7.56 -32.23
C ALA A 64 -19.31 -7.40 -30.91
N GLN A 65 -19.95 -8.46 -30.46
CA GLN A 65 -20.60 -8.50 -29.15
C GLN A 65 -20.63 -9.93 -28.62
N ASP A 66 -20.62 -10.06 -27.30
CA ASP A 66 -20.78 -11.33 -26.62
C ASP A 66 -21.50 -11.19 -25.29
N ASN A 67 -22.23 -12.24 -24.89
CA ASN A 67 -23.01 -12.26 -23.65
C ASN A 67 -22.50 -13.32 -22.67
N ASN A 68 -22.13 -14.53 -23.14
CA ASN A 68 -21.80 -15.67 -22.26
C ASN A 68 -20.61 -16.50 -22.74
N GLY A 69 -19.87 -16.07 -23.76
CA GLY A 69 -18.74 -16.79 -24.34
C GLY A 69 -17.52 -16.92 -23.42
N GLY A 70 -17.51 -16.20 -22.28
CA GLY A 70 -16.51 -16.29 -21.24
C GLY A 70 -16.75 -17.41 -20.20
N GLY A 71 -17.87 -18.09 -20.31
CA GLY A 71 -18.33 -19.11 -19.36
C GLY A 71 -19.19 -18.54 -18.23
N GLY A 72 -20.27 -19.24 -17.89
CA GLY A 72 -21.28 -18.74 -16.94
C GLY A 72 -21.94 -17.47 -17.45
N THR A 73 -21.87 -16.41 -16.67
CA THR A 73 -22.41 -15.06 -16.98
C THR A 73 -21.33 -14.09 -17.48
N ASN A 74 -20.14 -14.58 -17.82
CA ASN A 74 -19.03 -13.76 -18.30
C ASN A 74 -19.00 -13.68 -19.83
N SER A 75 -18.56 -12.54 -20.36
CA SER A 75 -18.43 -12.32 -21.81
C SER A 75 -16.99 -12.49 -22.28
N ARG A 76 -16.83 -12.98 -23.52
CA ARG A 76 -15.53 -13.12 -24.17
C ARG A 76 -15.61 -12.84 -25.65
N LEU A 77 -14.83 -11.88 -26.13
CA LEU A 77 -14.65 -11.59 -27.55
C LEU A 77 -13.26 -12.02 -28.01
N VAL A 78 -13.18 -12.63 -29.20
CA VAL A 78 -11.92 -12.93 -29.88
C VAL A 78 -12.01 -12.32 -31.27
N VAL A 79 -11.21 -11.29 -31.55
CA VAL A 79 -11.32 -10.49 -32.79
C VAL A 79 -9.94 -10.14 -33.34
N THR A 80 -9.82 -10.05 -34.66
CA THR A 80 -8.64 -9.50 -35.31
C THR A 80 -8.90 -8.03 -35.62
N LEU A 81 -8.06 -7.12 -35.11
CA LEU A 81 -8.22 -5.70 -35.23
C LEU A 81 -7.14 -5.10 -36.14
N ALA A 82 -7.54 -4.18 -37.01
CA ALA A 82 -6.61 -3.28 -37.68
C ALA A 82 -6.04 -2.27 -36.67
N PRO A 83 -4.89 -1.64 -36.96
CA PRO A 83 -4.41 -0.51 -36.13
C PRO A 83 -5.47 0.59 -36.07
N GLY A 84 -5.76 1.07 -34.88
CA GLY A 84 -6.76 2.13 -34.70
C GLY A 84 -7.30 2.20 -33.29
N SER A 85 -8.20 3.16 -33.07
CA SER A 85 -8.87 3.37 -31.80
C SER A 85 -10.26 2.75 -31.83
N TYR A 86 -10.60 2.02 -30.79
CA TYR A 86 -11.86 1.31 -30.61
C TYR A 86 -12.47 1.66 -29.26
N GLN A 87 -13.76 1.32 -29.11
CA GLN A 87 -14.46 1.41 -27.83
C GLN A 87 -14.91 0.01 -27.40
N LEU A 88 -14.68 -0.31 -26.14
CA LEU A 88 -15.25 -1.48 -25.47
C LEU A 88 -16.31 -1.01 -24.49
N VAL A 89 -17.52 -1.57 -24.58
CA VAL A 89 -18.60 -1.24 -23.66
C VAL A 89 -18.89 -2.45 -22.77
N ALA A 90 -18.59 -2.28 -21.49
CA ALA A 90 -19.01 -3.22 -20.45
C ALA A 90 -20.45 -2.91 -20.04
N ALA A 91 -21.37 -3.81 -20.38
CA ALA A 91 -22.80 -3.70 -20.17
C ALA A 91 -23.32 -4.85 -19.30
N THR A 92 -24.55 -4.73 -18.82
CA THR A 92 -25.27 -5.81 -18.12
C THR A 92 -26.39 -6.36 -19.02
N ALA A 93 -26.60 -7.68 -19.03
CA ALA A 93 -27.67 -8.31 -19.76
C ALA A 93 -29.06 -7.96 -19.19
N LEU A 94 -29.13 -7.63 -17.90
CA LEU A 94 -30.34 -7.23 -17.20
C LEU A 94 -30.20 -5.81 -16.67
N SER A 95 -31.24 -5.00 -16.80
CA SER A 95 -31.31 -3.67 -16.19
C SER A 95 -31.40 -3.76 -14.66
N GLY A 96 -30.93 -2.75 -13.97
CA GLY A 96 -31.03 -2.65 -12.50
C GLY A 96 -29.96 -3.44 -11.73
N GLN A 97 -29.03 -4.11 -12.39
CA GLN A 97 -27.94 -4.83 -11.71
C GLN A 97 -26.86 -3.88 -11.18
N SER A 98 -26.40 -4.16 -9.97
CA SER A 98 -25.27 -3.47 -9.34
C SER A 98 -24.19 -4.49 -9.01
N ALA A 99 -23.05 -4.42 -9.68
CA ALA A 99 -21.93 -5.34 -9.47
C ALA A 99 -20.61 -4.73 -9.93
N GLU A 100 -19.54 -5.20 -9.34
CA GLU A 100 -18.18 -4.93 -9.82
C GLU A 100 -17.86 -5.83 -11.02
N PHE A 101 -17.00 -5.34 -11.90
CA PHE A 101 -16.51 -6.11 -13.03
C PHE A 101 -15.03 -5.85 -13.31
N THR A 102 -14.42 -6.79 -14.01
CA THR A 102 -13.06 -6.69 -14.57
C THR A 102 -13.13 -6.89 -16.06
N LEU A 103 -12.56 -5.98 -16.85
CA LEU A 103 -12.39 -6.11 -18.29
C LEU A 103 -10.89 -6.24 -18.59
N ALA A 104 -10.48 -7.37 -19.12
CA ALA A 104 -9.11 -7.68 -19.49
C ALA A 104 -8.95 -7.82 -21.00
N SER A 105 -7.75 -7.44 -21.50
CA SER A 105 -7.30 -7.69 -22.88
C SER A 105 -5.98 -8.45 -22.85
N ASP A 106 -5.77 -9.41 -23.73
CA ASP A 106 -4.49 -10.08 -23.90
C ASP A 106 -3.50 -9.28 -24.77
N SER A 107 -3.98 -8.22 -25.43
CA SER A 107 -3.18 -7.33 -26.26
C SER A 107 -3.82 -5.94 -26.37
N GLY A 108 -2.99 -4.92 -26.49
CA GLY A 108 -3.44 -3.53 -26.60
C GLY A 108 -3.60 -2.83 -25.24
N VAL A 109 -3.91 -1.54 -25.28
CA VAL A 109 -3.99 -0.68 -24.09
C VAL A 109 -5.43 -0.28 -23.83
N LEU A 110 -6.03 -0.85 -22.78
CA LEU A 110 -7.32 -0.44 -22.26
C LEU A 110 -7.17 0.78 -21.33
N ARG A 111 -8.03 1.79 -21.51
CA ARG A 111 -8.05 2.97 -20.64
C ARG A 111 -9.45 3.56 -20.49
N HIS A 112 -9.67 4.27 -19.40
CA HIS A 112 -10.86 5.10 -19.26
C HIS A 112 -10.84 6.25 -20.28
N PRO A 113 -12.01 6.74 -20.73
CA PRO A 113 -12.08 7.82 -21.72
C PRO A 113 -11.42 9.13 -21.29
N LYS A 114 -11.49 9.42 -19.99
CA LYS A 114 -10.86 10.59 -19.35
C LYS A 114 -10.01 10.12 -18.18
N ALA A 115 -8.90 10.81 -17.93
CA ALA A 115 -8.01 10.50 -16.81
C ALA A 115 -8.39 11.30 -15.57
N LEU A 116 -8.48 10.61 -14.43
CA LEU A 116 -8.51 11.23 -13.11
C LEU A 116 -7.07 11.28 -12.60
N GLU A 117 -6.54 12.48 -12.49
CA GLU A 117 -5.20 12.71 -11.97
C GLU A 117 -5.24 12.67 -10.45
N VAL A 118 -4.31 11.94 -9.85
CA VAL A 118 -4.15 11.85 -8.40
C VAL A 118 -2.74 12.22 -8.00
N ARG A 119 -2.62 13.02 -6.93
CA ARG A 119 -1.34 13.45 -6.38
C ARG A 119 -1.33 13.20 -4.87
N PRO A 120 -0.31 12.54 -4.32
CA PRO A 120 -0.16 12.42 -2.87
C PRO A 120 0.16 13.79 -2.26
N THR A 121 -0.33 14.02 -1.04
CA THR A 121 0.04 15.16 -0.20
C THR A 121 0.21 14.72 1.24
N SER A 122 1.26 15.23 1.89
CA SER A 122 1.51 15.09 3.32
C SER A 122 1.32 16.41 4.07
N ARG A 123 0.73 17.40 3.41
CA ARG A 123 0.45 18.72 4.00
C ARG A 123 -1.01 18.79 4.42
N PHE A 124 -1.21 19.17 5.67
CA PHE A 124 -2.54 19.26 6.27
C PHE A 124 -2.65 20.50 7.12
N SER A 125 -3.86 21.06 7.16
CA SER A 125 -4.28 22.05 8.12
C SER A 125 -5.11 21.37 9.20
N TRP A 126 -4.79 21.61 10.46
CA TRP A 126 -5.59 21.15 11.59
C TRP A 126 -6.98 21.82 11.53
N ILE A 127 -8.02 21.05 11.81
CA ILE A 127 -9.41 21.55 11.88
C ILE A 127 -9.95 21.40 13.30
N TYR A 128 -9.80 20.24 13.94
CA TYR A 128 -10.40 19.95 15.24
C TYR A 128 -9.63 18.83 15.94
N ASP A 129 -9.65 18.84 17.24
CA ASP A 129 -9.45 17.70 18.12
C ASP A 129 -10.42 17.77 19.31
N ASP A 130 -10.65 16.64 19.96
CA ASP A 130 -11.59 16.49 21.06
C ASP A 130 -11.02 16.87 22.43
N HIS A 131 -10.02 17.75 22.48
CA HIS A 131 -9.49 18.25 23.74
C HIS A 131 -10.57 18.90 24.62
N GLY A 132 -10.56 18.54 25.90
CA GLY A 132 -11.52 19.05 26.89
C GLY A 132 -12.80 18.23 26.98
N THR A 133 -13.08 17.32 26.04
CA THR A 133 -14.19 16.37 26.17
C THR A 133 -13.80 15.21 27.09
N GLY A 134 -14.79 14.42 27.52
CA GLY A 134 -14.56 13.17 28.26
C GLY A 134 -14.54 11.93 27.38
N ALA A 135 -14.36 12.08 26.06
CA ALA A 135 -14.40 10.96 25.12
C ALA A 135 -13.41 9.85 25.49
N THR A 136 -13.83 8.59 25.31
CA THR A 136 -13.03 7.42 25.66
C THR A 136 -11.81 7.24 24.74
N ASN A 137 -11.95 7.64 23.49
CA ASN A 137 -10.89 7.60 22.48
C ASN A 137 -10.69 9.00 21.91
N ASP A 138 -9.47 9.27 21.47
CA ASP A 138 -9.09 10.56 20.93
C ASP A 138 -9.36 10.65 19.43
N ILE A 139 -9.69 11.85 18.94
CA ILE A 139 -9.78 12.18 17.51
C ILE A 139 -9.10 13.50 17.21
N ALA A 140 -8.47 13.58 16.03
CA ALA A 140 -8.17 14.85 15.38
C ALA A 140 -8.60 14.81 13.92
N VAL A 141 -9.09 15.92 13.39
CA VAL A 141 -9.51 16.06 11.99
C VAL A 141 -8.62 17.07 11.28
N TRP A 142 -8.19 16.66 10.09
CA TRP A 142 -7.23 17.38 9.29
C TRP A 142 -7.74 17.56 7.86
N ARG A 143 -7.52 18.73 7.28
CA ARG A 143 -7.84 19.03 5.88
C ARG A 143 -6.59 19.08 5.04
N PRO A 144 -6.54 18.44 3.84
CA PRO A 144 -5.42 18.57 2.91
C PRO A 144 -5.15 20.03 2.56
N ASP A 145 -3.91 20.49 2.72
CA ASP A 145 -3.46 21.82 2.30
C ASP A 145 -3.14 21.81 0.81
N LEU A 146 -3.94 22.52 0.02
CA LEU A 146 -3.84 22.60 -1.43
C LEU A 146 -2.86 23.66 -1.94
N SER A 147 -2.18 24.39 -1.07
CA SER A 147 -1.31 25.52 -1.44
C SER A 147 -0.20 25.14 -2.42
N GLN A 148 0.28 23.89 -2.38
CA GLN A 148 1.33 23.36 -3.25
C GLN A 148 0.81 22.49 -4.40
N THR A 149 -0.51 22.36 -4.52
CA THR A 149 -1.18 21.55 -5.56
C THR A 149 -2.24 22.37 -6.30
N PRO A 150 -1.85 23.44 -7.01
CA PRO A 150 -2.81 24.30 -7.70
C PRO A 150 -3.60 23.50 -8.75
N GLY A 151 -4.92 23.71 -8.75
CA GLY A 151 -5.85 23.01 -9.65
C GLY A 151 -6.25 21.61 -9.21
N PHE A 152 -5.73 21.13 -8.07
CA PHE A 152 -6.21 19.90 -7.42
C PHE A 152 -7.24 20.21 -6.34
N PHE A 153 -8.03 19.23 -5.99
CA PHE A 153 -9.12 19.33 -5.03
C PHE A 153 -9.07 18.20 -4.00
N SER A 154 -9.50 18.50 -2.78
CA SER A 154 -9.74 17.49 -1.75
C SER A 154 -11.01 16.69 -2.05
N LEU A 155 -11.04 15.44 -1.56
CA LEU A 155 -12.20 14.55 -1.58
C LEU A 155 -12.94 14.48 -0.24
N GLY A 156 -12.43 15.14 0.79
CA GLY A 156 -12.94 15.17 2.16
C GLY A 156 -11.84 15.50 3.15
N ASP A 157 -12.18 15.55 4.44
CA ASP A 157 -11.22 15.69 5.51
C ASP A 157 -10.78 14.31 6.04
N VAL A 158 -9.63 14.25 6.70
CA VAL A 158 -9.05 13.00 7.24
C VAL A 158 -9.16 13.02 8.76
N ALA A 159 -9.74 11.98 9.35
CA ALA A 159 -9.79 11.79 10.79
C ALA A 159 -8.69 10.83 11.25
N MET A 160 -8.04 11.16 12.37
CA MET A 160 -6.98 10.37 12.98
C MET A 160 -7.39 9.97 14.40
N PRO A 161 -7.15 8.71 14.84
CA PRO A 161 -7.47 8.24 16.20
C PRO A 161 -6.41 8.71 17.22
N ASN A 162 -6.16 10.01 17.28
CA ASN A 162 -5.20 10.66 18.18
C ASN A 162 -5.44 12.17 18.23
N ARG A 163 -4.80 12.85 19.18
CA ARG A 163 -4.75 14.32 19.26
C ARG A 163 -3.38 14.83 18.80
N GLY A 164 -3.32 15.64 17.76
CA GLY A 164 -2.13 16.40 17.40
C GLY A 164 -1.18 15.78 16.40
N GLN A 165 -1.37 14.52 15.97
CA GLN A 165 -0.57 13.93 14.90
C GLN A 165 -1.35 13.99 13.57
N ALA A 166 -0.81 14.73 12.60
CA ALA A 166 -1.37 14.80 11.27
C ALA A 166 -1.29 13.43 10.55
N PRO A 167 -2.18 13.17 9.57
CA PRO A 167 -2.04 12.02 8.68
C PRO A 167 -0.68 12.03 7.97
N ALA A 168 -0.11 10.86 7.72
CA ALA A 168 1.13 10.76 6.96
C ALA A 168 0.94 11.25 5.51
N THR A 169 -0.14 10.79 4.88
CA THR A 169 -0.47 11.17 3.51
C THR A 169 -1.97 10.98 3.22
N THR A 170 -2.45 11.70 2.24
CA THR A 170 -3.67 11.43 1.48
C THR A 170 -3.41 11.79 0.03
N PHE A 171 -4.41 11.74 -0.82
CA PHE A 171 -4.26 12.31 -2.15
C PHE A 171 -5.36 13.30 -2.49
N VAL A 172 -4.99 14.22 -3.38
CA VAL A 172 -5.83 15.21 -3.99
C VAL A 172 -6.01 14.89 -5.47
N VAL A 173 -7.08 15.36 -6.08
CA VAL A 173 -7.47 14.96 -7.42
C VAL A 173 -7.64 16.15 -8.34
N ARG A 174 -7.34 15.94 -9.63
CA ARG A 174 -7.69 16.82 -10.74
C ARG A 174 -8.33 15.98 -11.83
N GLY A 175 -9.41 16.45 -12.43
CA GLY A 175 -10.12 15.74 -13.48
C GLY A 175 -10.34 16.59 -14.72
N GLU A 176 -10.32 15.95 -15.89
CA GLU A 176 -10.65 16.59 -17.15
C GLU A 176 -12.17 16.80 -17.28
N GLY A 177 -12.55 17.98 -17.75
CA GLY A 177 -13.94 18.30 -18.07
C GLY A 177 -14.88 18.14 -16.86
N ASP A 178 -15.80 17.18 -16.94
CA ASP A 178 -16.86 16.94 -15.95
C ASP A 178 -16.56 15.78 -14.97
N LEU A 179 -15.31 15.34 -14.85
CA LEU A 179 -14.96 14.25 -13.93
C LEU A 179 -15.20 14.61 -12.46
N LEU A 180 -15.09 15.89 -12.12
CA LEU A 180 -15.27 16.39 -10.76
C LEU A 180 -16.41 17.41 -10.71
N ALA A 181 -17.21 17.35 -9.66
CA ALA A 181 -18.24 18.34 -9.38
C ALA A 181 -18.22 18.77 -7.91
N ARG A 182 -18.68 20.00 -7.64
CA ARG A 182 -18.95 20.45 -6.27
C ARG A 182 -20.13 19.65 -5.70
N PRO A 183 -20.16 19.35 -4.39
CA PRO A 183 -21.40 18.96 -3.74
C PRO A 183 -22.50 19.99 -4.03
N SER A 184 -23.72 19.52 -4.22
CA SER A 184 -24.87 20.43 -4.40
C SER A 184 -25.28 21.11 -3.10
N ASN A 185 -25.01 20.46 -1.98
CA ASN A 185 -25.32 20.90 -0.62
C ASN A 185 -24.51 20.12 0.41
N TYR A 186 -24.74 20.42 1.70
CA TYR A 186 -24.30 19.61 2.82
C TYR A 186 -25.47 19.36 3.77
N ASN A 187 -25.55 18.13 4.29
CA ASN A 187 -26.44 17.74 5.38
C ASN A 187 -25.64 17.78 6.69
N TRP A 188 -26.22 18.37 7.72
CA TRP A 188 -25.69 18.28 9.09
C TRP A 188 -25.79 16.82 9.57
N ILE A 189 -24.75 16.34 10.21
CA ILE A 189 -24.70 15.00 10.79
C ILE A 189 -24.63 15.07 12.31
N TRP A 190 -23.77 15.94 12.84
CA TRP A 190 -23.51 16.04 14.25
C TRP A 190 -22.76 17.33 14.57
N ASP A 191 -22.89 17.78 15.80
CA ASP A 191 -21.98 18.73 16.40
C ASP A 191 -21.71 18.38 17.88
N ASP A 192 -20.68 18.98 18.44
CA ASP A 192 -20.20 18.66 19.78
C ASP A 192 -20.92 19.38 20.91
N SER A 193 -22.12 19.93 20.68
CA SER A 193 -22.94 20.58 21.70
C SER A 193 -23.10 19.66 22.91
N GLY A 194 -22.89 20.22 24.10
CA GLY A 194 -22.93 19.45 25.36
C GLY A 194 -21.63 18.80 25.78
N SER A 195 -20.64 18.62 24.88
CA SER A 195 -19.39 17.89 25.13
C SER A 195 -18.47 18.62 26.15
N GLY A 196 -18.52 19.93 26.23
CA GLY A 196 -17.59 20.74 27.02
C GLY A 196 -16.18 20.81 26.44
N GLY A 197 -16.02 20.44 25.16
CA GLY A 197 -14.75 20.49 24.43
C GLY A 197 -14.14 21.89 24.37
N THR A 198 -12.84 21.95 24.10
CA THR A 198 -12.11 23.24 24.01
C THR A 198 -12.49 24.02 22.74
N HIS A 199 -12.88 23.31 21.69
CA HIS A 199 -13.25 23.85 20.39
C HIS A 199 -14.59 23.29 19.94
N ASP A 200 -15.48 24.14 19.46
CA ASP A 200 -16.73 23.72 18.85
C ASP A 200 -16.50 23.18 17.45
N VAL A 201 -17.18 22.09 17.07
CA VAL A 201 -17.09 21.47 15.76
C VAL A 201 -18.44 20.95 15.28
N SER A 202 -18.62 20.92 13.97
CA SER A 202 -19.74 20.23 13.32
C SER A 202 -19.27 19.42 12.13
N PHE A 203 -19.92 18.24 11.92
CA PHE A 203 -19.61 17.29 10.86
C PHE A 203 -20.73 17.26 9.82
N TRP A 204 -20.34 17.28 8.55
CA TRP A 204 -21.25 17.49 7.44
C TRP A 204 -21.05 16.46 6.34
N GLU A 205 -22.15 15.85 5.89
CA GLU A 205 -22.19 14.94 4.73
C GLU A 205 -22.42 15.76 3.46
N PRO A 206 -21.55 15.65 2.44
CA PRO A 206 -21.77 16.31 1.17
C PRO A 206 -22.90 15.62 0.38
N VAL A 207 -23.79 16.41 -0.22
CA VAL A 207 -24.85 15.94 -1.11
C VAL A 207 -24.29 15.85 -2.53
N ALA A 208 -24.09 14.64 -3.02
CA ALA A 208 -23.56 14.40 -4.36
C ALA A 208 -24.54 14.86 -5.44
N PRO A 209 -24.10 15.56 -6.49
CA PRO A 209 -24.91 15.77 -7.70
C PRO A 209 -25.23 14.45 -8.41
N ALA A 210 -26.24 14.44 -9.25
CA ALA A 210 -26.60 13.26 -10.04
C ALA A 210 -25.43 12.78 -10.91
N GLY A 211 -25.10 11.49 -10.85
CA GLY A 211 -23.98 10.87 -11.57
C GLY A 211 -22.62 11.05 -10.89
N TYR A 212 -22.57 11.59 -9.67
CA TYR A 212 -21.34 11.74 -8.88
C TYR A 212 -21.44 11.01 -7.54
N THR A 213 -20.29 10.72 -6.97
CA THR A 213 -20.13 10.14 -5.63
C THR A 213 -19.12 10.98 -4.86
N CYS A 214 -19.49 11.42 -3.65
CA CYS A 214 -18.56 12.07 -2.74
C CYS A 214 -17.91 10.99 -1.86
N LEU A 215 -16.59 11.08 -1.64
CA LEU A 215 -15.84 10.02 -0.98
C LEU A 215 -15.67 10.26 0.52
N GLY A 216 -15.79 11.50 0.99
CA GLY A 216 -15.58 11.83 2.38
C GLY A 216 -16.44 12.98 2.84
N HIS A 217 -16.59 13.09 4.16
CA HIS A 217 -17.26 14.16 4.86
C HIS A 217 -16.28 15.30 5.20
N VAL A 218 -16.79 16.39 5.76
CA VAL A 218 -15.99 17.53 6.19
C VAL A 218 -16.35 17.94 7.61
N ALA A 219 -15.34 18.45 8.33
CA ALA A 219 -15.52 19.10 9.63
C ALA A 219 -15.37 20.62 9.50
N VAL A 220 -16.08 21.36 10.34
CA VAL A 220 -15.99 22.82 10.40
C VAL A 220 -15.91 23.23 11.86
N LEU A 221 -14.96 24.11 12.20
CA LEU A 221 -14.94 24.78 13.50
C LEU A 221 -16.23 25.63 13.66
N GLY A 222 -16.91 25.43 14.79
CA GLY A 222 -18.23 25.93 15.03
C GLY A 222 -19.31 25.19 14.26
N TYR A 223 -20.50 25.77 14.21
CA TYR A 223 -21.71 25.08 13.74
C TYR A 223 -22.23 25.62 12.39
N SER A 224 -21.40 26.38 11.68
CA SER A 224 -21.79 26.98 10.41
C SER A 224 -21.65 26.00 9.25
N LYS A 225 -22.65 26.02 8.37
CA LYS A 225 -22.65 25.17 7.16
C LYS A 225 -21.44 25.46 6.28
N PRO A 226 -20.70 24.39 5.81
CA PRO A 226 -19.53 24.56 4.97
C PRO A 226 -19.85 25.07 3.55
N SER A 227 -18.84 25.67 2.93
CA SER A 227 -18.89 26.01 1.49
C SER A 227 -18.80 24.76 0.62
N THR A 228 -19.59 24.70 -0.45
CA THR A 228 -19.51 23.65 -1.47
C THR A 228 -18.20 23.66 -2.26
N ASP A 229 -17.34 24.66 -2.05
CA ASP A 229 -16.00 24.73 -2.67
C ASP A 229 -14.95 23.88 -1.95
N LEU A 230 -15.21 23.40 -0.73
CA LEU A 230 -14.22 22.71 0.09
C LEU A 230 -13.72 21.42 -0.53
N ILE A 231 -14.59 20.65 -1.18
CA ILE A 231 -14.25 19.35 -1.76
C ILE A 231 -14.82 19.20 -3.18
N ARG A 232 -14.48 18.08 -3.81
CA ARG A 232 -15.14 17.60 -5.03
C ARG A 232 -15.65 16.19 -4.87
N CYS A 233 -16.81 15.91 -5.48
CA CYS A 233 -17.32 14.58 -5.73
C CYS A 233 -16.82 14.11 -7.11
N VAL A 234 -16.62 12.84 -7.28
CA VAL A 234 -16.07 12.20 -8.48
C VAL A 234 -17.18 11.55 -9.28
N ARG A 235 -17.09 11.54 -10.60
CA ARG A 235 -18.02 10.74 -11.44
C ARG A 235 -18.11 9.32 -10.92
N SER A 236 -19.32 8.82 -10.75
CA SER A 236 -19.58 7.53 -10.10
C SER A 236 -18.98 6.32 -10.83
N GLU A 237 -18.67 6.44 -12.11
CA GLU A 237 -17.94 5.42 -12.87
C GLU A 237 -16.45 5.32 -12.53
N TYR A 238 -15.90 6.27 -11.78
CA TYR A 238 -14.49 6.34 -11.37
C TYR A 238 -14.25 5.88 -9.93
N VAL A 239 -15.26 5.34 -9.28
CA VAL A 239 -15.18 4.85 -7.90
C VAL A 239 -15.59 3.39 -7.81
N LEU A 240 -15.13 2.72 -6.75
CA LEU A 240 -15.50 1.35 -6.38
C LEU A 240 -16.05 1.33 -4.95
N PRO A 241 -16.96 0.38 -4.63
CA PRO A 241 -17.41 0.17 -3.26
C PRO A 241 -16.27 -0.19 -2.33
N ALA A 242 -16.35 0.26 -1.09
CA ALA A 242 -15.34 0.04 -0.05
C ALA A 242 -15.96 -0.58 1.21
N ASN A 243 -15.11 -0.96 2.16
CA ASN A 243 -15.52 -1.40 3.48
C ASN A 243 -15.34 -0.25 4.49
N PRO A 244 -16.16 -0.19 5.55
CA PRO A 244 -15.91 0.71 6.66
C PRO A 244 -14.71 0.24 7.50
N ALA A 245 -13.83 1.16 7.86
CA ALA A 245 -12.80 0.98 8.87
C ALA A 245 -13.06 1.98 10.00
N TRP A 246 -13.29 1.48 11.21
CA TRP A 246 -13.59 2.32 12.37
C TRP A 246 -12.39 3.20 12.72
N VAL A 247 -12.67 4.47 13.09
CA VAL A 247 -11.66 5.44 13.51
C VAL A 247 -11.94 5.90 14.94
N TRP A 248 -13.19 6.32 15.23
CA TRP A 248 -13.55 6.93 16.50
C TRP A 248 -15.06 6.93 16.69
N ASP A 249 -15.49 7.04 17.94
CA ASP A 249 -16.84 7.45 18.33
C ASP A 249 -16.77 8.35 19.57
N ASP A 250 -17.82 9.10 19.81
CA ASP A 250 -17.85 10.10 20.87
C ASP A 250 -18.26 9.58 22.23
N ARG A 251 -18.25 8.26 22.47
CA ARG A 251 -18.58 7.69 23.77
C ARG A 251 -17.79 8.32 24.90
N GLY A 252 -18.52 8.83 25.88
CA GLY A 252 -17.97 9.51 27.04
C GLY A 252 -17.72 11.02 26.83
N SER A 253 -17.91 11.56 25.63
CA SER A 253 -17.71 12.97 25.33
C SER A 253 -18.68 13.88 26.07
N GLY A 254 -19.91 13.42 26.31
CA GLY A 254 -21.00 14.23 26.88
C GLY A 254 -21.76 15.07 25.85
N ALA A 255 -21.47 14.89 24.54
CA ALA A 255 -22.24 15.52 23.47
C ALA A 255 -23.72 15.09 23.52
N ASP A 256 -24.62 15.99 23.06
CA ASP A 256 -26.07 15.77 23.11
C ASP A 256 -26.54 14.67 22.14
N ASP A 257 -25.84 14.48 21.02
CA ASP A 257 -26.11 13.48 19.98
C ASP A 257 -24.93 12.54 19.78
N ASP A 258 -25.20 11.27 19.44
CA ASP A 258 -24.19 10.25 19.18
C ASP A 258 -23.58 10.36 17.78
N ILE A 259 -22.26 10.10 17.66
CA ILE A 259 -21.56 9.98 16.38
C ILE A 259 -20.56 8.84 16.39
N GLY A 260 -20.38 8.23 15.21
CA GLY A 260 -19.25 7.38 14.89
C GLY A 260 -18.57 7.84 13.61
N VAL A 261 -17.28 7.61 13.51
CA VAL A 261 -16.42 8.03 12.40
C VAL A 261 -15.67 6.81 11.85
N TRP A 262 -15.76 6.63 10.54
CA TRP A 262 -15.08 5.57 9.79
C TRP A 262 -14.29 6.15 8.64
N GLN A 263 -13.36 5.37 8.10
CA GLN A 263 -12.70 5.59 6.82
C GLN A 263 -13.12 4.54 5.82
N ALA A 264 -13.07 4.88 4.52
CA ALA A 264 -13.29 3.92 3.46
C ALA A 264 -12.01 3.11 3.23
N ALA A 265 -12.05 1.79 3.52
CA ALA A 265 -10.99 0.85 3.21
C ALA A 265 -11.27 0.14 1.90
N ALA A 266 -10.28 0.03 1.02
CA ALA A 266 -10.43 -0.71 -0.22
C ALA A 266 -10.74 -2.19 0.06
N ARG A 267 -11.65 -2.80 -0.71
CA ARG A 267 -11.99 -4.23 -0.59
C ARG A 267 -10.87 -5.12 -1.10
N ASP A 268 -10.12 -4.63 -2.06
CA ASP A 268 -8.99 -5.29 -2.69
C ASP A 268 -8.07 -4.28 -3.41
N HIS A 269 -7.07 -4.81 -4.12
CA HIS A 269 -6.06 -4.04 -4.86
C HIS A 269 -6.59 -3.10 -5.95
N ARG A 270 -7.85 -3.21 -6.37
CA ARG A 270 -8.45 -2.36 -7.42
C ARG A 270 -8.81 -0.96 -6.92
N GLY A 271 -9.05 -0.83 -5.61
CA GLY A 271 -9.43 0.41 -4.97
C GLY A 271 -8.22 1.24 -4.52
N LEU A 272 -8.35 2.55 -4.52
CA LEU A 272 -7.40 3.51 -3.98
C LEU A 272 -8.11 4.38 -2.93
N PRO A 273 -7.90 4.13 -1.61
CA PRO A 273 -8.57 4.85 -0.55
C PRO A 273 -7.98 6.24 -0.35
N ALA A 274 -8.82 7.27 -0.32
CA ALA A 274 -8.41 8.64 -0.02
C ALA A 274 -8.17 8.89 1.47
N SER A 275 -8.44 7.90 2.32
CA SER A 275 -8.36 8.01 3.78
C SER A 275 -9.26 9.11 4.38
N THR A 276 -10.23 9.61 3.61
CA THR A 276 -11.21 10.60 4.09
C THR A 276 -12.22 9.94 5.03
N PHE A 277 -12.70 10.69 6.01
CA PHE A 277 -13.67 10.14 6.96
C PHE A 277 -15.11 10.18 6.45
N VAL A 278 -15.92 9.28 6.96
CA VAL A 278 -17.38 9.22 6.82
C VAL A 278 -17.97 9.10 8.22
N SER A 279 -18.82 10.06 8.60
CA SER A 279 -19.48 10.09 9.91
C SER A 279 -20.91 9.57 9.85
N ARG A 280 -21.41 9.07 10.99
CA ARG A 280 -22.76 8.53 11.18
C ARG A 280 -23.36 9.03 12.47
N PRO A 281 -24.65 9.37 12.54
CA PRO A 281 -25.34 9.74 13.76
C PRO A 281 -25.63 8.47 14.62
N SER A 282 -24.59 7.73 14.98
CA SER A 282 -24.66 6.50 15.77
C SER A 282 -23.25 6.00 16.04
N HIS A 283 -23.01 5.32 17.17
CA HIS A 283 -21.77 4.62 17.48
C HIS A 283 -21.52 3.36 16.62
N GLY A 284 -22.54 2.87 15.92
CA GLY A 284 -22.45 1.70 15.06
C GLY A 284 -22.52 2.03 13.58
N ASP A 285 -21.81 1.28 12.74
CA ASP A 285 -22.04 1.35 11.29
C ASP A 285 -23.40 0.74 10.98
N THR A 286 -24.30 1.54 10.42
CA THR A 286 -25.66 1.13 10.06
C THR A 286 -25.73 0.44 8.69
N GLY A 287 -24.55 0.16 8.07
CA GLY A 287 -24.45 -0.47 6.76
C GLY A 287 -24.82 0.43 5.59
N GLY A 288 -24.91 -0.14 4.42
CA GLY A 288 -25.25 0.53 3.16
C GLY A 288 -24.03 0.85 2.29
N ASN A 289 -24.25 1.08 0.99
CA ASN A 289 -23.20 1.46 0.02
C ASN A 289 -22.83 2.94 0.19
N ARG A 290 -22.10 3.26 1.25
CA ARG A 290 -21.73 4.64 1.60
C ARG A 290 -20.23 4.87 1.63
N TYR A 291 -19.43 3.80 1.54
CA TYR A 291 -17.98 3.86 1.56
C TYR A 291 -17.47 3.62 0.14
N TRP A 292 -16.69 4.56 -0.35
CA TRP A 292 -16.21 4.56 -1.73
C TRP A 292 -14.73 4.88 -1.77
N VAL A 293 -14.03 4.21 -2.69
CA VAL A 293 -12.63 4.47 -3.01
C VAL A 293 -12.49 4.78 -4.49
N LEU A 294 -11.42 5.44 -4.89
CA LEU A 294 -11.14 5.64 -6.30
C LEU A 294 -10.80 4.30 -6.99
N ASN A 295 -11.19 4.18 -8.25
CA ASN A 295 -10.82 3.07 -9.10
C ASN A 295 -9.40 3.30 -9.63
N LYS A 296 -8.43 2.45 -9.25
CA LYS A 296 -7.04 2.57 -9.70
C LYS A 296 -6.88 2.60 -11.22
N SER A 297 -7.67 1.80 -11.95
CA SER A 297 -7.59 1.76 -13.41
C SER A 297 -8.07 3.05 -14.08
N ALA A 298 -8.81 3.89 -13.36
CA ALA A 298 -9.30 5.18 -13.82
C ALA A 298 -8.38 6.35 -13.43
N THR A 299 -7.33 6.10 -12.66
CA THR A 299 -6.37 7.10 -12.25
C THR A 299 -5.17 7.14 -13.19
N SER A 300 -4.59 8.33 -13.36
CA SER A 300 -3.38 8.54 -14.12
C SER A 300 -2.19 8.79 -13.21
N ASN A 301 -1.10 8.07 -13.42
CA ASN A 301 0.19 8.37 -12.79
C ASN A 301 0.92 9.51 -13.51
N ALA A 302 0.30 10.15 -14.52
CA ALA A 302 0.94 11.20 -15.30
C ALA A 302 1.39 12.40 -14.45
N GLU A 303 0.61 12.70 -13.39
CA GLU A 303 0.90 13.80 -12.47
C GLU A 303 2.12 13.56 -11.55
N LEU A 304 2.53 12.33 -11.40
CA LEU A 304 3.76 11.99 -10.67
C LEU A 304 5.01 12.13 -11.55
N ARG A 305 4.82 12.44 -12.84
CA ARG A 305 5.94 12.65 -13.77
C ARG A 305 6.73 13.89 -13.39
N GLY A 306 8.04 13.70 -13.21
CA GLY A 306 8.94 14.79 -12.89
C GLY A 306 8.83 15.31 -11.45
N LEU A 307 8.11 14.61 -10.54
CA LEU A 307 8.20 14.89 -9.12
C LEU A 307 9.62 14.57 -8.64
N PRO A 308 10.26 15.47 -7.88
CA PRO A 308 11.52 15.12 -7.23
C PRO A 308 11.26 13.99 -6.23
N VAL A 309 12.20 13.05 -6.14
CA VAL A 309 12.18 12.04 -5.06
C VAL A 309 12.82 12.69 -3.82
N ASP A 310 12.10 13.63 -3.25
CA ASP A 310 12.47 14.38 -2.06
C ASP A 310 11.95 13.70 -0.77
N ALA A 311 12.22 14.33 0.38
CA ALA A 311 11.79 13.81 1.67
C ALA A 311 10.26 13.58 1.76
N GLN A 312 9.46 14.43 1.12
CA GLN A 312 8.01 14.31 1.10
C GLN A 312 7.57 13.10 0.27
N THR A 313 8.18 12.91 -0.91
CA THR A 313 7.93 11.75 -1.75
C THR A 313 8.37 10.46 -1.04
N VAL A 314 9.55 10.45 -0.42
CA VAL A 314 10.04 9.31 0.35
C VAL A 314 9.04 8.92 1.46
N ALA A 315 8.56 9.87 2.24
CA ALA A 315 7.57 9.59 3.29
C ALA A 315 6.24 9.08 2.70
N ALA A 316 5.78 9.64 1.58
CA ALA A 316 4.51 9.27 0.95
C ALA A 316 4.48 7.83 0.41
N PHE A 317 5.64 7.24 0.11
CA PHE A 317 5.75 5.87 -0.40
C PHE A 317 6.37 4.88 0.59
N ALA A 318 6.67 5.31 1.82
CA ALA A 318 7.17 4.41 2.87
C ALA A 318 6.10 3.33 3.18
N PRO A 319 6.50 2.06 3.36
CA PRO A 319 5.52 0.96 3.45
C PRO A 319 4.79 0.92 4.79
N ARG A 320 3.62 0.25 4.80
CA ARG A 320 3.09 -0.41 6.00
C ARG A 320 3.65 -1.81 6.05
N VAL A 321 4.29 -2.15 7.16
CA VAL A 321 4.78 -3.51 7.41
C VAL A 321 3.86 -4.16 8.44
N TRP A 322 3.18 -5.23 8.05
CA TRP A 322 2.45 -6.10 8.96
C TRP A 322 3.41 -7.09 9.58
N LEU A 323 3.68 -6.96 10.88
CA LEU A 323 4.42 -7.96 11.64
C LEU A 323 3.50 -9.14 11.92
N HIS A 324 4.06 -10.36 11.96
CA HIS A 324 3.25 -11.56 12.22
C HIS A 324 2.55 -11.48 13.59
N PRO A 325 1.33 -12.04 13.77
CA PRO A 325 0.64 -12.01 15.06
C PRO A 325 1.46 -12.61 16.22
N ASP A 326 2.27 -13.63 15.92
CA ASP A 326 3.13 -14.32 16.89
C ASP A 326 4.58 -13.82 16.86
N GLU A 327 4.86 -12.62 16.29
CA GLU A 327 6.20 -12.08 16.22
C GLU A 327 6.77 -11.79 17.61
N ALA A 328 7.96 -12.31 17.84
CA ALA A 328 8.73 -12.11 19.07
C ALA A 328 9.97 -11.20 18.88
N TYR A 329 10.41 -11.03 17.63
CA TYR A 329 11.65 -10.35 17.27
C TYR A 329 11.35 -9.08 16.49
N PHE A 330 11.07 -7.99 17.22
CA PHE A 330 10.60 -6.74 16.64
C PHE A 330 11.73 -5.95 15.97
N PRO A 331 11.40 -5.06 15.02
CA PRO A 331 12.39 -4.15 14.44
C PRO A 331 12.97 -3.21 15.51
N SER A 332 14.10 -2.58 15.22
CA SER A 332 14.67 -1.59 16.13
C SER A 332 15.46 -0.50 15.39
N SER A 333 15.87 0.52 16.14
CA SER A 333 16.84 1.47 15.61
C SER A 333 18.27 0.90 15.61
N THR A 334 19.08 1.31 14.64
CA THR A 334 20.52 1.00 14.62
C THR A 334 21.23 1.51 15.87
N GLN A 335 20.80 2.66 16.40
CA GLN A 335 21.35 3.22 17.62
C GLN A 335 21.10 2.31 18.83
N PHE A 336 19.89 1.75 18.94
CA PHE A 336 19.55 0.80 20.00
C PHE A 336 20.44 -0.45 19.91
N HIS A 337 20.62 -0.99 18.72
CA HIS A 337 21.46 -2.17 18.50
C HIS A 337 22.93 -1.85 18.84
N LEU A 338 23.48 -0.77 18.27
CA LEU A 338 24.89 -0.38 18.47
C LEU A 338 25.26 -0.06 19.92
N ALA A 339 24.29 0.29 20.77
CA ALA A 339 24.52 0.44 22.21
C ALA A 339 24.74 -0.90 22.95
N ASN A 340 24.36 -2.03 22.32
CA ASN A 340 24.39 -3.37 22.91
C ASN A 340 25.43 -4.30 22.28
N VAL A 341 26.23 -3.79 21.33
CA VAL A 341 27.28 -4.55 20.63
C VAL A 341 28.59 -3.76 20.63
N HIS A 342 29.69 -4.44 20.33
CA HIS A 342 31.02 -3.83 20.10
C HIS A 342 31.70 -4.51 18.92
N GLU A 343 32.64 -3.82 18.30
CA GLU A 343 33.40 -4.40 17.19
C GLU A 343 34.51 -5.31 17.72
N GLU A 344 34.46 -6.57 17.26
CA GLU A 344 35.50 -7.55 17.54
C GLU A 344 35.75 -8.38 16.28
N ASN A 345 37.00 -8.48 15.82
CA ASN A 345 37.43 -9.27 14.66
C ASN A 345 36.56 -9.07 13.39
N GLY A 346 36.13 -7.81 13.13
CA GLY A 346 35.30 -7.47 11.97
C GLY A 346 33.81 -7.83 12.10
N HIS A 347 33.34 -8.10 13.32
CA HIS A 347 31.96 -8.36 13.66
C HIS A 347 31.45 -7.39 14.75
N LEU A 348 30.17 -7.05 14.72
CA LEU A 348 29.48 -6.38 15.83
C LEU A 348 28.95 -7.45 16.78
N VAL A 349 29.80 -7.80 17.77
CA VAL A 349 29.51 -8.87 18.74
C VAL A 349 28.69 -8.32 19.90
N THR A 350 27.74 -9.11 20.41
CA THR A 350 26.91 -8.73 21.57
C THR A 350 27.75 -8.51 22.82
N ASN A 351 27.48 -7.42 23.57
CA ASN A 351 28.18 -7.09 24.83
C ASN A 351 27.95 -8.15 25.90
N GLN A 352 26.84 -8.87 25.83
CA GLN A 352 26.51 -10.01 26.68
C GLN A 352 26.54 -11.27 25.84
N ALA A 353 26.96 -12.39 26.42
CA ALA A 353 26.96 -13.68 25.73
C ALA A 353 25.53 -14.07 25.34
N LEU A 354 25.36 -14.70 24.18
CA LEU A 354 24.09 -15.28 23.78
C LEU A 354 23.71 -16.39 24.76
N GLY A 355 22.50 -16.32 25.29
CA GLY A 355 22.01 -17.28 26.30
C GLY A 355 21.55 -18.60 25.68
N CYS A 356 21.13 -18.59 24.42
CA CYS A 356 20.70 -19.75 23.68
C CYS A 356 20.65 -19.48 22.16
N ASP A 357 20.54 -20.56 21.37
CA ASP A 357 20.64 -20.50 19.91
C ASP A 357 19.30 -20.11 19.22
N SER A 358 18.23 -19.94 19.95
CA SER A 358 16.91 -19.61 19.39
C SER A 358 16.07 -18.83 20.39
N CYS A 359 16.67 -17.93 21.10
CA CYS A 359 16.01 -17.08 22.08
C CYS A 359 16.53 -15.66 22.04
N THR A 360 15.78 -14.76 22.65
CA THR A 360 16.05 -13.34 22.74
C THR A 360 16.87 -13.02 24.00
N ASP A 361 17.91 -13.77 24.26
CA ASP A 361 18.80 -13.56 25.39
C ASP A 361 20.21 -13.21 24.86
N PRO A 362 20.67 -11.98 25.03
CA PRO A 362 20.16 -10.90 25.90
C PRO A 362 18.91 -10.18 25.35
N GLN A 363 18.10 -9.65 26.25
CA GLN A 363 16.75 -9.09 25.96
C GLN A 363 16.70 -8.01 24.87
N PHE A 364 17.79 -7.30 24.56
CA PHE A 364 17.76 -6.29 23.49
C PHE A 364 17.48 -6.92 22.11
N LEU A 365 17.69 -8.23 21.94
CA LEU A 365 17.40 -8.99 20.73
C LEU A 365 15.90 -9.11 20.45
N ASP A 366 15.03 -8.90 21.47
CA ASP A 366 13.57 -8.79 21.27
C ASP A 366 13.18 -7.59 20.38
N GLY A 367 14.10 -6.63 20.21
CA GLY A 367 13.81 -5.42 19.46
C GLY A 367 12.92 -4.43 20.21
N GLN A 368 12.24 -3.58 19.45
CA GLN A 368 11.39 -2.50 19.95
C GLN A 368 10.03 -2.56 19.25
N ARG A 369 8.95 -2.61 20.03
CA ARG A 369 7.59 -2.66 19.45
C ARG A 369 7.22 -1.30 18.84
N PRO A 370 6.88 -1.22 17.52
CA PRO A 370 6.59 0.05 16.86
C PRO A 370 5.41 0.84 17.44
N ASN A 371 4.46 0.17 18.10
CA ASN A 371 3.33 0.82 18.78
C ASN A 371 3.68 1.35 20.19
N GLN A 372 4.87 1.10 20.69
CA GLN A 372 5.34 1.55 22.01
C GLN A 372 6.54 2.51 21.90
N THR A 373 7.33 2.37 20.84
CA THR A 373 8.54 3.17 20.59
C THR A 373 8.59 3.52 19.11
N PRO A 374 8.91 4.78 18.74
CA PRO A 374 9.07 5.16 17.34
C PRO A 374 10.29 4.47 16.73
N VAL A 375 10.08 3.32 16.10
CA VAL A 375 11.13 2.58 15.38
C VAL A 375 11.33 3.21 14.00
N PRO A 376 12.57 3.55 13.58
CA PRO A 376 12.82 4.14 12.27
C PRO A 376 12.82 3.09 11.15
N VAL A 377 12.33 3.48 9.97
CA VAL A 377 12.73 2.88 8.69
C VAL A 377 13.83 3.74 8.09
N TYR A 378 14.85 3.10 7.51
CA TYR A 378 15.98 3.80 6.90
C TYR A 378 15.78 3.84 5.38
N ALA A 379 15.39 5.03 4.88
CA ALA A 379 15.11 5.23 3.46
C ALA A 379 16.36 5.70 2.73
N GLN A 380 17.01 4.80 2.01
CA GLN A 380 18.16 5.14 1.19
C GLN A 380 17.71 5.57 -0.21
N VAL A 381 18.06 6.80 -0.60
CA VAL A 381 17.71 7.37 -1.90
C VAL A 381 18.92 7.30 -2.82
N ILE A 382 18.79 6.59 -3.94
CA ILE A 382 19.86 6.38 -4.91
C ILE A 382 19.37 6.73 -6.30
N THR A 383 19.90 7.81 -6.90
CA THR A 383 19.78 8.04 -8.34
C THR A 383 20.72 7.07 -9.05
N ARG A 384 20.15 6.21 -9.90
CA ARG A 384 20.92 5.19 -10.62
C ARG A 384 21.76 5.83 -11.71
N THR A 385 22.96 5.25 -11.94
CA THR A 385 23.90 5.73 -12.97
C THR A 385 24.16 4.65 -14.02
N GLN A 386 24.48 5.09 -15.23
CA GLN A 386 24.95 4.25 -16.29
C GLN A 386 26.19 4.88 -16.93
N GLY A 387 27.29 4.16 -16.94
CA GLY A 387 28.57 4.72 -17.39
C GLY A 387 29.03 5.93 -16.58
N GLY A 388 28.67 6.00 -15.29
CA GLY A 388 28.96 7.11 -14.38
C GLY A 388 28.06 8.35 -14.54
N LEU A 389 27.07 8.32 -15.45
CA LEU A 389 26.13 9.42 -15.65
C LEU A 389 24.78 9.11 -14.99
N PRO A 390 24.12 10.08 -14.34
CA PRO A 390 22.79 9.91 -13.78
C PRO A 390 21.78 9.49 -14.86
N THR A 391 20.90 8.53 -14.51
CA THR A 391 19.75 8.13 -15.34
C THR A 391 18.48 8.82 -14.83
N ASN A 392 17.34 8.54 -15.48
CA ASN A 392 16.01 8.95 -15.01
C ASN A 392 15.41 7.96 -13.96
N VAL A 393 16.23 7.04 -13.43
CA VAL A 393 15.83 6.04 -12.43
C VAL A 393 16.34 6.47 -11.05
N THR A 394 15.43 6.52 -10.08
CA THR A 394 15.76 6.69 -8.66
C THR A 394 15.11 5.57 -7.87
N ASP A 395 15.91 4.86 -7.09
CA ASP A 395 15.42 3.85 -6.15
C ASP A 395 15.41 4.41 -4.72
N VAL A 396 14.33 4.13 -4.01
CA VAL A 396 14.22 4.36 -2.57
C VAL A 396 14.13 2.99 -1.91
N LEU A 397 15.19 2.64 -1.19
CA LEU A 397 15.28 1.40 -0.43
C LEU A 397 14.87 1.69 1.01
N TYR A 398 13.75 1.13 1.45
CA TYR A 398 13.26 1.23 2.82
C TYR A 398 13.78 0.04 3.62
N TRP A 399 14.88 0.25 4.33
CA TRP A 399 15.54 -0.76 5.14
C TRP A 399 14.89 -0.89 6.51
N ASN A 400 14.48 -2.10 6.83
CA ASN A 400 14.01 -2.51 8.14
C ASN A 400 15.16 -3.21 8.86
N PHE A 401 15.49 -2.76 10.05
CA PHE A 401 16.51 -3.37 10.87
C PHE A 401 15.90 -4.14 12.04
N TYR A 402 16.34 -5.36 12.25
CA TYR A 402 15.96 -6.20 13.38
C TYR A 402 17.22 -6.62 14.15
N PRO A 403 17.21 -6.62 15.51
CA PRO A 403 18.38 -7.04 16.29
C PRO A 403 18.70 -8.51 16.17
N TYR A 404 17.70 -9.34 15.79
CA TYR A 404 17.86 -10.78 15.68
C TYR A 404 17.00 -11.36 14.57
N ASN A 405 17.53 -12.36 13.86
CA ASN A 405 16.82 -13.23 12.95
C ASN A 405 16.70 -14.62 13.58
N ASN A 406 15.48 -15.11 13.73
CA ASN A 406 15.22 -16.47 14.18
C ASN A 406 15.19 -17.42 12.97
N GLY A 407 16.12 -18.32 12.93
CA GLY A 407 16.25 -19.32 11.88
C GLY A 407 15.09 -20.30 11.79
N LYS A 408 15.22 -21.31 10.96
CA LYS A 408 14.16 -22.30 10.73
C LYS A 408 14.42 -23.57 11.52
N ARG A 409 13.38 -24.02 12.23
CA ARG A 409 13.38 -25.30 12.98
C ARG A 409 13.11 -26.44 12.03
N VAL A 410 14.08 -27.31 11.83
CA VAL A 410 14.00 -28.46 10.91
C VAL A 410 14.25 -29.79 11.63
N CYS A 411 13.70 -30.87 11.09
CA CYS A 411 13.99 -32.22 11.55
C CYS A 411 15.39 -32.64 11.09
N ILE A 412 16.32 -32.93 12.01
CA ILE A 412 17.70 -33.36 11.69
C ILE A 412 17.83 -34.85 11.37
N GLY A 413 16.76 -35.59 11.37
CA GLY A 413 16.70 -37.03 11.04
C GLY A 413 15.68 -37.32 9.95
N TRP A 414 14.71 -38.16 10.25
CA TRP A 414 13.64 -38.48 9.31
C TRP A 414 12.26 -38.41 9.97
N TYR A 415 11.25 -38.19 9.16
CA TYR A 415 9.87 -38.21 9.65
C TYR A 415 9.31 -39.64 9.73
N SER A 416 8.78 -39.96 10.89
CA SER A 416 7.98 -41.16 11.13
C SER A 416 6.50 -40.75 11.26
N PRO A 417 5.54 -41.71 11.27
CA PRO A 417 4.15 -41.43 11.59
C PRO A 417 3.92 -40.74 12.96
N TRP A 418 4.92 -40.77 13.83
CA TRP A 418 4.90 -40.21 15.17
C TRP A 418 5.68 -38.88 15.28
N GLY A 419 6.15 -38.33 14.18
CA GLY A 419 6.93 -37.10 14.13
C GLY A 419 8.41 -37.33 13.76
N CYS A 420 9.24 -36.31 13.98
CA CYS A 420 10.66 -36.33 13.67
C CYS A 420 11.43 -37.30 14.59
N VAL A 421 12.16 -38.25 13.98
CA VAL A 421 13.12 -39.14 14.65
C VAL A 421 14.52 -38.57 14.45
N GLY A 422 15.24 -38.28 15.52
CA GLY A 422 16.53 -37.60 15.52
C GLY A 422 16.49 -36.22 16.16
N GLY A 423 15.29 -35.69 16.37
CA GLY A 423 15.08 -34.39 16.99
C GLY A 423 15.01 -33.23 16.00
N TYR A 424 14.74 -32.07 16.55
CA TYR A 424 14.71 -30.81 15.79
C TYR A 424 15.90 -29.93 16.18
N SER A 425 16.42 -29.18 15.24
CA SER A 425 17.35 -28.09 15.47
C SER A 425 16.93 -26.86 14.68
N THR A 426 17.29 -25.68 15.17
CA THR A 426 17.07 -24.42 14.46
C THR A 426 18.39 -24.01 13.80
N PHE A 427 18.36 -23.68 12.52
CA PHE A 427 19.53 -23.25 11.75
C PHE A 427 19.28 -21.89 11.14
N GLY A 428 20.36 -21.13 10.91
CA GLY A 428 20.27 -19.84 10.28
C GLY A 428 19.89 -18.69 11.22
N ASN A 429 20.03 -18.90 12.55
CA ASN A 429 19.91 -17.79 13.48
C ASN A 429 21.06 -16.79 13.28
N HIS A 430 20.80 -15.52 13.45
CA HIS A 430 21.88 -14.50 13.52
C HIS A 430 21.44 -13.23 14.25
N VAL A 431 22.42 -12.62 14.91
CA VAL A 431 22.27 -11.28 15.48
C VAL A 431 22.35 -10.27 14.34
N GLY A 432 21.45 -9.28 14.39
CA GLY A 432 21.29 -8.28 13.34
C GLY A 432 20.65 -8.85 12.07
N ASP A 433 19.70 -8.13 11.52
CA ASP A 433 19.06 -8.50 10.26
C ASP A 433 18.62 -7.27 9.49
N TRP A 434 18.75 -7.31 8.17
CA TRP A 434 18.41 -6.22 7.27
C TRP A 434 17.54 -6.72 6.13
N GLU A 435 16.26 -6.34 6.18
CA GLU A 435 15.31 -6.57 5.10
C GLU A 435 14.91 -5.25 4.45
N HIS A 436 14.52 -5.27 3.18
CA HIS A 436 14.10 -4.05 2.52
C HIS A 436 12.97 -4.21 1.52
N LEU A 437 12.19 -3.14 1.42
CA LEU A 437 11.33 -2.90 0.28
C LEU A 437 11.96 -1.79 -0.56
N THR A 438 11.99 -1.95 -1.89
CA THR A 438 12.45 -0.88 -2.79
C THR A 438 11.30 -0.38 -3.63
N VAL A 439 11.08 0.94 -3.64
CA VAL A 439 10.23 1.61 -4.63
C VAL A 439 11.13 2.24 -5.68
N ARG A 440 11.01 1.78 -6.93
CA ARG A 440 11.71 2.37 -8.09
C ARG A 440 10.86 3.45 -8.71
N PHE A 441 11.45 4.61 -8.87
CA PHE A 441 10.89 5.73 -9.61
C PHE A 441 11.57 5.88 -10.97
N ILE A 442 10.78 6.03 -12.02
CA ILE A 442 11.25 6.35 -13.39
C ILE A 442 10.63 7.67 -13.80
N ASP A 443 11.44 8.66 -14.14
CA ASP A 443 11.00 10.04 -14.40
C ASP A 443 10.13 10.61 -13.25
N GLY A 444 10.49 10.31 -11.98
CA GLY A 444 9.74 10.73 -10.80
C GLY A 444 8.40 10.03 -10.58
N ARG A 445 8.09 8.96 -11.32
CA ARG A 445 6.88 8.14 -11.12
C ARG A 445 7.23 6.82 -10.45
N PRO A 446 6.46 6.35 -9.47
CA PRO A 446 6.64 5.01 -8.95
C PRO A 446 6.34 3.99 -10.06
N ALA A 447 7.29 3.12 -10.33
CA ALA A 447 7.21 2.16 -11.43
C ALA A 447 7.17 0.71 -10.94
N GLN A 448 7.99 0.37 -9.94
CA GLN A 448 8.14 -0.99 -9.44
C GLN A 448 8.29 -1.01 -7.93
N VAL A 449 7.90 -2.12 -7.32
CA VAL A 449 8.14 -2.46 -5.90
C VAL A 449 8.88 -3.77 -5.86
N TYR A 450 9.98 -3.82 -5.13
CA TYR A 450 10.72 -5.04 -4.82
C TYR A 450 10.61 -5.37 -3.33
N LEU A 451 10.41 -6.63 -3.00
CA LEU A 451 10.34 -7.16 -1.65
C LEU A 451 11.48 -8.15 -1.45
N SER A 452 12.35 -7.90 -0.46
CA SER A 452 13.45 -8.82 -0.14
C SER A 452 12.95 -10.08 0.58
N GLN A 453 13.50 -11.24 0.21
CA GLN A 453 13.14 -12.55 0.75
C GLN A 453 14.40 -13.40 0.84
N HIS A 454 15.04 -13.44 1.99
CA HIS A 454 16.32 -14.17 2.18
C HIS A 454 17.40 -13.72 1.18
N ALA A 455 17.90 -14.66 0.37
CA ALA A 455 18.91 -14.39 -0.69
C ALA A 455 18.28 -13.93 -2.01
N ASN A 456 16.94 -13.84 -2.09
CA ASN A 456 16.17 -13.51 -3.28
C ASN A 456 15.15 -12.40 -2.98
N GLY A 457 14.18 -12.26 -3.86
CA GLY A 457 13.05 -11.36 -3.68
C GLY A 457 12.10 -11.38 -4.85
N GLN A 458 11.05 -10.58 -4.77
CA GLN A 458 10.03 -10.50 -5.81
C GLN A 458 9.83 -9.04 -6.24
N THR A 459 9.76 -8.83 -7.55
CA THR A 459 9.48 -7.52 -8.15
C THR A 459 8.06 -7.48 -8.70
N PHE A 460 7.34 -6.42 -8.35
CA PHE A 460 6.00 -6.13 -8.83
C PHE A 460 5.99 -4.77 -9.54
N THR A 461 5.09 -4.60 -10.49
CA THR A 461 4.77 -3.26 -10.97
C THR A 461 4.09 -2.47 -9.86
N PHE A 462 4.43 -1.20 -9.67
CA PHE A 462 3.79 -0.38 -8.64
C PHE A 462 2.28 -0.27 -8.92
N GLY A 463 1.47 -0.63 -7.93
CA GLY A 463 0.02 -0.75 -8.09
C GLY A 463 -0.45 -2.07 -8.68
N ASP A 464 0.45 -3.09 -8.82
CA ASP A 464 0.05 -4.46 -9.14
C ASP A 464 -0.97 -4.96 -8.11
N LYS A 465 -1.84 -5.85 -8.59
CA LYS A 465 -2.88 -6.46 -7.76
C LYS A 465 -2.33 -7.26 -6.58
N ALA A 466 -1.12 -7.81 -6.70
CA ALA A 466 -0.51 -8.61 -5.67
C ALA A 466 -0.04 -7.77 -4.46
N VAL A 467 0.32 -6.49 -4.68
CA VAL A 467 0.75 -5.59 -3.61
C VAL A 467 -0.39 -4.64 -3.25
N PHE A 468 -0.91 -4.79 -2.05
CA PHE A 468 -1.94 -3.90 -1.53
C PHE A 468 -1.36 -2.49 -1.30
N LEU A 469 -2.16 -1.45 -1.49
CA LEU A 469 -1.77 -0.07 -1.20
C LEU A 469 -2.76 0.56 -0.21
N SER A 470 -2.22 1.09 0.89
CA SER A 470 -2.94 2.02 1.77
C SER A 470 -2.59 3.45 1.35
N GLY A 471 -3.46 4.10 0.56
CA GLY A 471 -3.04 5.30 -0.18
C GLY A 471 -1.91 4.97 -1.16
N TRP A 472 -0.76 5.61 -1.02
CA TRP A 472 0.45 5.31 -1.78
C TRP A 472 1.45 4.39 -1.06
N HIS A 473 1.15 4.00 0.18
CA HIS A 473 2.00 3.14 0.98
C HIS A 473 1.83 1.68 0.57
N PRO A 474 2.85 0.98 0.07
CA PRO A 474 2.77 -0.45 -0.12
C PRO A 474 2.52 -1.15 1.22
N GLU A 475 1.54 -2.06 1.27
CA GLU A 475 1.34 -2.94 2.41
C GLU A 475 2.06 -4.25 2.17
N VAL A 476 2.94 -4.62 3.09
CA VAL A 476 3.76 -5.81 3.01
C VAL A 476 3.74 -6.56 4.34
N PHE A 477 4.01 -7.86 4.29
CA PHE A 477 3.93 -8.74 5.43
C PHE A 477 5.32 -9.28 5.76
N SER A 478 5.79 -9.03 6.97
CA SER A 478 7.06 -9.55 7.48
C SER A 478 6.87 -10.97 7.99
N ALA A 479 7.74 -11.87 7.55
CA ALA A 479 7.71 -13.26 7.97
C ALA A 479 8.10 -13.42 9.44
N ASN A 480 7.41 -14.31 10.15
CA ASN A 480 7.63 -14.59 11.57
C ASN A 480 9.08 -14.99 11.83
N GLY A 481 9.78 -14.17 12.58
CA GLY A 481 11.15 -14.38 13.04
C GLY A 481 12.26 -14.26 12.00
N SER A 482 11.97 -14.46 10.71
CA SER A 482 12.96 -14.37 9.62
C SER A 482 12.84 -13.09 8.78
N HIS A 483 11.78 -12.33 8.97
CA HIS A 483 11.53 -10.96 8.51
C HIS A 483 11.48 -10.74 6.99
N GLY A 484 11.67 -11.78 6.15
CA GLY A 484 11.47 -11.67 4.71
C GLY A 484 10.11 -11.04 4.37
N LEU A 485 10.06 -10.17 3.35
CA LEU A 485 8.88 -9.38 3.02
C LEU A 485 8.06 -10.03 1.90
N TYR A 486 6.75 -10.16 2.13
CA TYR A 486 5.81 -10.80 1.22
C TYR A 486 4.61 -9.88 0.92
N PRO A 487 3.94 -10.07 -0.24
CA PRO A 487 2.81 -9.23 -0.61
C PRO A 487 1.50 -9.60 0.10
N ASP A 488 1.41 -10.75 0.74
CA ASP A 488 0.19 -11.29 1.33
C ASP A 488 0.46 -12.08 2.63
N ALA A 489 -0.61 -12.31 3.41
CA ALA A 489 -0.61 -13.11 4.62
C ALA A 489 -0.84 -14.58 4.25
N ALA A 490 0.22 -15.37 4.19
CA ALA A 490 0.19 -16.77 3.79
C ALA A 490 1.40 -17.55 4.32
N ARG A 491 1.45 -18.83 3.97
CA ARG A 491 2.64 -19.66 4.14
C ARG A 491 3.40 -19.75 2.82
N HIS A 492 4.64 -19.29 2.80
CA HIS A 492 5.50 -19.21 1.63
C HIS A 492 6.61 -20.25 1.69
N ILE A 493 6.51 -21.32 0.90
CA ILE A 493 7.56 -22.34 0.82
C ILE A 493 8.61 -21.82 -0.17
N TYR A 494 9.87 -21.71 0.28
CA TYR A 494 10.96 -21.20 -0.55
C TYR A 494 12.06 -22.22 -0.84
N GLU A 495 12.16 -23.32 -0.06
CA GLU A 495 13.15 -24.37 -0.26
C GLU A 495 12.63 -25.75 0.20
N THR A 496 13.02 -26.81 -0.51
CA THR A 496 12.80 -28.20 -0.08
C THR A 496 14.15 -28.81 0.28
N ILE A 497 14.27 -29.30 1.51
CA ILE A 497 15.52 -29.85 2.02
C ILE A 497 15.63 -31.38 1.81
N PHE A 498 16.82 -31.95 2.07
CA PHE A 498 17.25 -33.29 1.74
C PHE A 498 16.35 -34.44 2.21
N ASN A 499 15.59 -34.25 3.28
CA ASN A 499 14.71 -35.28 3.85
C ASN A 499 13.24 -35.17 3.38
N GLY A 500 12.98 -34.29 2.39
CA GLY A 500 11.63 -33.99 1.90
C GLY A 500 10.85 -33.00 2.76
N ASP A 501 11.46 -32.46 3.81
CA ASP A 501 10.94 -31.31 4.54
C ASP A 501 11.12 -30.03 3.74
N PHE A 502 10.48 -28.95 4.14
CA PHE A 502 10.56 -27.66 3.45
C PHE A 502 10.82 -26.52 4.41
N LEU A 503 11.53 -25.52 3.92
CA LEU A 503 11.67 -24.25 4.58
C LEU A 503 10.56 -23.31 4.11
N ALA A 504 9.86 -22.71 5.05
CA ALA A 504 8.76 -21.82 4.77
C ALA A 504 8.78 -20.61 5.70
N ASP A 505 8.27 -19.51 5.17
CA ASP A 505 7.96 -18.30 5.91
C ASP A 505 6.46 -18.21 6.13
N ASP A 506 6.05 -17.97 7.37
CA ASP A 506 4.66 -17.70 7.71
C ASP A 506 4.48 -16.20 7.92
N THR A 507 3.55 -15.59 7.18
CA THR A 507 3.20 -14.17 7.26
C THR A 507 1.77 -13.98 7.74
N GLY A 508 1.47 -12.86 8.38
CA GLY A 508 0.13 -12.58 8.90
C GLY A 508 -0.07 -11.11 9.26
N ALA A 509 -1.31 -10.68 9.28
CA ALA A 509 -1.69 -9.32 9.68
C ALA A 509 -1.80 -9.22 11.21
N GLY A 510 -0.67 -9.05 11.89
CA GLY A 510 -0.59 -8.77 13.31
C GLY A 510 -0.47 -7.28 13.60
N LEU A 511 0.64 -6.87 14.24
CA LEU A 511 0.90 -5.46 14.52
C LEU A 511 1.26 -4.71 13.22
N ALA A 512 0.51 -3.66 12.91
CA ALA A 512 0.85 -2.75 11.82
C ALA A 512 1.99 -1.81 12.24
N TRP A 513 3.02 -1.73 11.42
CA TRP A 513 4.10 -0.75 11.55
C TRP A 513 4.02 0.22 10.38
N ASP A 514 3.47 1.41 10.66
CA ASP A 514 3.37 2.52 9.71
C ASP A 514 4.72 3.25 9.65
N THR A 515 5.60 2.79 8.76
CA THR A 515 7.00 3.22 8.73
C THR A 515 7.17 4.70 8.41
N TRP A 516 6.20 5.31 7.73
CA TRP A 516 6.22 6.76 7.44
C TRP A 516 6.15 7.66 8.68
N SER A 517 5.79 7.13 9.83
CA SER A 517 5.79 7.88 11.10
C SER A 517 7.19 8.23 11.60
N ASN A 518 8.23 7.50 11.16
CA ASN A 518 9.62 7.74 11.53
C ASN A 518 10.57 7.31 10.40
N VAL A 519 10.71 8.13 9.37
CA VAL A 519 11.61 7.88 8.23
C VAL A 519 12.92 8.60 8.43
N VAL A 520 14.01 7.84 8.48
CA VAL A 520 15.38 8.36 8.46
C VAL A 520 15.91 8.29 7.03
N ILE A 521 16.02 9.45 6.37
CA ILE A 521 16.48 9.52 4.98
C ILE A 521 18.02 9.43 4.94
N ILE A 522 18.54 8.52 4.13
CA ILE A 522 19.96 8.31 3.86
C ILE A 522 20.24 8.68 2.40
N PRO A 523 20.68 9.90 2.10
CA PRO A 523 21.14 10.21 0.75
C PRO A 523 22.41 9.39 0.45
N TRP A 524 22.52 8.87 -0.77
CA TRP A 524 23.70 8.11 -1.13
C TRP A 524 24.96 9.00 -1.07
N GLN A 525 26.00 8.48 -0.43
CA GLN A 525 27.31 9.11 -0.32
C GLN A 525 28.43 8.07 -0.49
N PRO A 526 29.62 8.46 -0.97
CA PRO A 526 30.78 7.57 -1.00
C PRO A 526 31.11 6.99 0.39
N ALA A 527 31.71 5.81 0.38
CA ALA A 527 32.12 5.13 1.61
C ALA A 527 33.07 6.01 2.45
N GLY A 528 32.87 6.02 3.77
CA GLY A 528 33.66 6.78 4.71
C GLY A 528 33.30 8.26 4.85
N THR A 529 32.27 8.74 4.14
CA THR A 529 31.92 10.18 4.14
C THR A 529 30.71 10.54 4.99
N TYR A 530 29.98 9.55 5.53
CA TYR A 530 28.83 9.81 6.39
C TYR A 530 29.24 10.38 7.74
N THR A 531 28.49 11.35 8.25
CA THR A 531 28.76 12.03 9.53
C THR A 531 27.49 12.13 10.39
N GLY A 532 27.65 12.53 11.66
CA GLY A 532 26.55 12.74 12.59
C GLY A 532 25.76 11.46 12.87
N SER A 533 24.44 11.54 12.86
CA SER A 533 23.54 10.40 13.13
C SER A 533 23.62 9.27 12.09
N LEU A 534 24.23 9.53 10.92
CA LEU A 534 24.42 8.55 9.85
C LEU A 534 25.86 7.98 9.81
N ALA A 535 26.73 8.32 10.75
CA ALA A 535 28.12 7.84 10.79
C ALA A 535 28.24 6.31 10.82
N TRP A 536 27.23 5.61 11.33
CA TRP A 536 27.14 4.15 11.34
C TRP A 536 27.13 3.52 9.93
N MET A 537 26.75 4.28 8.91
CA MET A 537 26.83 3.84 7.50
C MET A 537 28.27 3.59 7.03
N ASN A 538 29.27 4.11 7.76
CA ASN A 538 30.68 3.86 7.45
C ASN A 538 31.22 2.56 8.07
N LEU A 539 30.46 1.87 8.92
CA LEU A 539 30.89 0.61 9.53
C LEU A 539 31.17 -0.44 8.45
N THR A 540 32.25 -1.18 8.66
CA THR A 540 32.69 -2.26 7.76
C THR A 540 32.50 -3.64 8.38
N ALA A 541 32.24 -3.71 9.68
CA ALA A 541 31.99 -4.95 10.40
C ALA A 541 30.64 -5.57 10.02
N TYR A 542 30.57 -6.89 10.05
CA TYR A 542 29.32 -7.63 9.96
C TYR A 542 28.42 -7.29 11.15
N TRP A 543 27.10 -7.20 10.92
CA TRP A 543 26.11 -6.71 11.89
C TRP A 543 25.64 -7.78 12.87
N GLY A 544 26.55 -8.56 13.43
CA GLY A 544 26.26 -9.58 14.42
C GLY A 544 27.44 -10.49 14.69
N ASN A 545 27.24 -11.41 15.62
CA ASN A 545 28.23 -12.38 16.03
C ASN A 545 28.71 -13.24 14.83
N PRO A 546 29.93 -13.76 14.84
CA PRO A 546 30.39 -14.69 13.83
C PRO A 546 29.57 -16.01 13.83
N GLU A 547 29.63 -16.74 12.74
CA GLU A 547 28.99 -18.05 12.64
C GLU A 547 29.48 -19.02 13.72
N SER A 548 28.57 -19.89 14.17
CA SER A 548 28.86 -20.92 15.17
C SER A 548 27.91 -22.10 15.08
N GLY A 549 28.27 -23.23 15.73
CA GLY A 549 27.45 -24.44 15.69
C GLY A 549 27.39 -25.10 14.32
N CYS A 550 28.48 -24.97 13.51
CA CYS A 550 28.56 -25.53 12.18
C CYS A 550 29.05 -26.99 12.15
N ASP A 551 29.64 -27.49 13.25
CA ASP A 551 30.15 -28.85 13.41
C ASP A 551 28.97 -29.83 13.66
N ASN A 552 28.14 -30.04 12.63
CA ASN A 552 27.01 -30.95 12.69
C ASN A 552 26.80 -31.66 11.34
N PRO A 553 26.08 -32.80 11.30
CA PRO A 553 25.94 -33.62 10.08
C PRO A 553 25.20 -32.92 8.93
N THR A 554 24.49 -31.81 9.18
CA THR A 554 23.70 -31.12 8.14
C THR A 554 24.55 -30.19 7.30
N GLY A 555 25.73 -29.74 7.80
CA GLY A 555 26.57 -28.72 7.17
C GLY A 555 26.03 -27.29 7.30
N TYR A 556 24.88 -27.08 7.95
CA TYR A 556 24.35 -25.74 8.23
C TYR A 556 24.73 -25.30 9.64
N CYS A 557 25.06 -24.02 9.81
CA CYS A 557 25.36 -23.46 11.11
C CYS A 557 24.09 -23.16 11.90
N VAL A 558 24.09 -23.42 13.20
CA VAL A 558 23.02 -22.98 14.10
C VAL A 558 22.94 -21.47 14.07
N ASN A 559 24.08 -20.78 14.18
CA ASN A 559 24.20 -19.34 13.97
C ASN A 559 24.95 -19.10 12.65
N SER A 560 24.32 -18.45 11.70
CA SER A 560 24.87 -18.24 10.35
C SER A 560 25.75 -17.00 10.22
N GLY A 561 26.00 -16.31 11.32
CA GLY A 561 26.75 -15.05 11.32
C GLY A 561 25.90 -13.84 10.97
N GLY A 562 26.27 -12.67 11.48
CA GLY A 562 25.57 -11.41 11.21
C GLY A 562 25.68 -10.99 9.75
N PRO A 563 24.71 -10.21 9.23
CA PRO A 563 24.69 -9.77 7.84
C PRO A 563 25.82 -8.78 7.53
N SER A 564 26.19 -8.71 6.25
CA SER A 564 27.15 -7.71 5.78
C SER A 564 26.60 -6.29 5.94
N PRO A 565 27.48 -5.28 6.10
CA PRO A 565 27.06 -3.87 6.11
C PRO A 565 26.29 -3.50 4.83
N LEU A 566 25.32 -2.62 4.94
CA LEU A 566 24.50 -2.19 3.79
C LEU A 566 25.35 -1.73 2.60
N ARG A 567 26.42 -0.96 2.87
CA ARG A 567 27.32 -0.43 1.84
C ARG A 567 28.03 -1.50 1.00
N ASN A 568 28.16 -2.73 1.48
CA ASN A 568 28.80 -3.83 0.77
C ASN A 568 27.82 -4.62 -0.10
N ARG A 569 26.53 -4.31 -0.02
CA ARG A 569 25.52 -4.95 -0.86
C ARG A 569 25.51 -4.32 -2.26
N SER A 570 25.30 -5.13 -3.30
CA SER A 570 25.24 -4.67 -4.70
C SER A 570 24.20 -3.58 -4.90
N VAL A 571 23.02 -3.75 -4.31
CA VAL A 571 21.89 -2.82 -4.41
C VAL A 571 22.21 -1.41 -3.88
N TYR A 572 23.21 -1.27 -3.02
CA TYR A 572 23.70 0.02 -2.51
C TYR A 572 24.43 0.84 -3.59
N GLN A 573 25.01 0.20 -4.61
CA GLN A 573 25.85 0.89 -5.60
C GLN A 573 25.00 1.60 -6.67
N PRO A 574 25.31 2.86 -7.05
CA PRO A 574 24.49 3.62 -8.00
C PRO A 574 24.40 3.00 -9.39
N ASP A 575 25.41 2.27 -9.84
CA ASP A 575 25.44 1.61 -11.16
C ASP A 575 24.72 0.25 -11.20
N TYR A 576 24.20 -0.20 -10.07
CA TYR A 576 23.41 -1.41 -9.97
C TYR A 576 21.97 -1.18 -10.43
N MET A 577 21.60 -1.72 -11.58
CA MET A 577 20.31 -1.45 -12.23
C MET A 577 19.24 -2.53 -12.01
N THR A 578 19.65 -3.70 -11.54
CA THR A 578 18.71 -4.77 -11.19
C THR A 578 17.96 -4.42 -9.89
N LEU A 579 16.71 -4.84 -9.76
CA LEU A 579 16.01 -4.81 -8.48
C LEU A 579 16.28 -6.13 -7.77
N GLU A 580 16.96 -6.05 -6.67
CA GLU A 580 17.09 -7.09 -5.66
C GLU A 580 16.52 -6.61 -4.35
#